data_bf80e7f8cd7628ed5abbed2a791ad5a8
#
_entry.id   bf80e7f8cd7628ed5abbed2a791ad5a8
#
_cell.length_a   1.000
_cell.length_b   1.000
_cell.length_c   1.000
_cell.angle_alpha   90.00
_cell.angle_beta   90.00
_cell.angle_gamma   90.00
#
_symmetry.space_group_name_H-M   'P 1'
#
loop_
_entity.id
_entity.type
_entity.pdbx_description
1 polymer ?
#
loop_
_entity_poly.entity_id
_entity_poly.type
_entity_poly.pdbx_seq_one_letter_code
_entity_poly.pdbx_strand_id
1 'polypeptide(L)'
;MTIDEAVLLLKASQATGLTTLQEIILRSSWEGKTYTNIASEAHFGEERVRKVAAHLWQVLSDFCKEPINQSNFRQTLENHHLSKAHQQLVKEFNKAATAISLEFPSGPVSLNSRFYIPRLPIEELAYAEMAEPGSVICIKAPKKMGKSSLILRLLARANSQGFRTVTLDFQQADKAVFANLDKFLRWFCANVSRELQLEPKLNDYWNEDMGSKVSCSIYFQQYLLSALESPLVLVLNDVDWVFEYQEIAGELLSLIRTWHERAKGVEIWQKLHLVLVYSTEILVSIKLTQSPFNIGLPINLPPFTKEQVQDLAQRHGLDWTDGKDAESLMAMVGGNPYLVRLAFYHLVGKGGLEGDLEQLLQQTPTKTGIYHEYLRQFVLALRDQPDLGDAFYEVINATNYVKIEPALAYKLQSMGLINLEGDRSTPACELYRLYFRQYLKTSENFNSGCFNCELR
;
A
#
# COMPACT_ATOMS: atom_id res chain seq x y z
N MET A 1 20.97 -24.80 -13.67
CA MET A 1 19.74 -24.97 -12.84
C MET A 1 19.84 -24.09 -11.62
N THR A 2 18.78 -23.32 -11.31
CA THR A 2 18.71 -22.50 -10.09
C THR A 2 18.32 -23.34 -8.86
N ILE A 3 18.46 -22.80 -7.66
CA ILE A 3 18.06 -23.49 -6.43
C ILE A 3 16.55 -23.78 -6.39
N ASP A 4 15.74 -22.85 -6.90
CA ASP A 4 14.28 -23.01 -6.93
C ASP A 4 13.85 -24.10 -7.93
N GLU A 5 14.49 -24.15 -9.10
CA GLU A 5 14.29 -25.23 -10.06
C GLU A 5 14.70 -26.59 -9.48
N ALA A 6 15.81 -26.64 -8.72
CA ALA A 6 16.25 -27.88 -8.07
C ALA A 6 15.24 -28.36 -7.01
N VAL A 7 14.78 -27.47 -6.14
CA VAL A 7 13.74 -27.77 -5.13
C VAL A 7 12.48 -28.30 -5.79
N LEU A 8 12.05 -27.65 -6.87
CA LEU A 8 10.87 -28.03 -7.62
C LEU A 8 10.96 -29.45 -8.21
N LEU A 9 12.05 -29.69 -8.94
CA LEU A 9 12.25 -30.97 -9.62
C LEU A 9 12.43 -32.14 -8.64
N LEU A 10 13.08 -31.89 -7.50
CA LEU A 10 13.19 -32.87 -6.42
C LEU A 10 11.83 -33.17 -5.76
N LYS A 11 10.99 -32.17 -5.56
CA LYS A 11 9.61 -32.36 -5.08
C LYS A 11 8.76 -33.16 -6.06
N ALA A 12 8.96 -32.97 -7.36
CA ALA A 12 8.23 -33.68 -8.40
C ALA A 12 8.75 -35.11 -8.67
N SER A 13 10.04 -35.36 -8.46
CA SER A 13 10.70 -36.66 -8.78
C SER A 13 10.60 -37.72 -7.66
N GLN A 14 10.25 -37.32 -6.43
CA GLN A 14 10.15 -38.23 -5.29
C GLN A 14 8.70 -38.56 -4.94
N ALA A 15 8.38 -39.82 -4.72
CA ALA A 15 7.07 -40.24 -4.27
C ALA A 15 6.63 -39.67 -2.93
N THR A 16 7.58 -39.27 -2.07
CA THR A 16 7.35 -38.65 -0.74
C THR A 16 7.61 -37.15 -0.72
N GLY A 17 8.08 -36.55 -1.81
CA GLY A 17 8.48 -35.15 -1.89
C GLY A 17 9.72 -34.81 -1.02
N LEU A 18 10.16 -33.55 -1.08
CA LEU A 18 11.19 -33.01 -0.18
C LEU A 18 10.55 -32.67 1.18
N THR A 19 11.13 -33.14 2.28
CA THR A 19 10.69 -32.73 3.61
C THR A 19 11.10 -31.28 3.88
N THR A 20 10.38 -30.60 4.78
CA THR A 20 10.68 -29.21 5.17
C THR A 20 12.13 -29.03 5.61
N LEU A 21 12.67 -29.97 6.40
CA LEU A 21 14.06 -29.90 6.85
C LEU A 21 15.07 -30.08 5.71
N GLN A 22 14.78 -30.95 4.74
CA GLN A 22 15.63 -31.11 3.54
C GLN A 22 15.65 -29.83 2.69
N GLU A 23 14.50 -29.17 2.52
CA GLU A 23 14.44 -27.90 1.81
C GLU A 23 15.21 -26.78 2.54
N ILE A 24 15.08 -26.69 3.85
CA ILE A 24 15.85 -25.73 4.66
C ILE A 24 17.36 -25.99 4.50
N ILE A 25 17.79 -27.23 4.62
CA ILE A 25 19.20 -27.60 4.47
C ILE A 25 19.71 -27.23 3.07
N LEU A 26 18.95 -27.52 2.02
CA LEU A 26 19.35 -27.25 0.66
C LEU A 26 19.51 -25.75 0.38
N ARG A 27 18.52 -24.93 0.79
CA ARG A 27 18.54 -23.48 0.63
C ARG A 27 19.64 -22.81 1.45
N SER A 28 19.75 -23.17 2.74
CA SER A 28 20.78 -22.59 3.62
C SER A 28 22.19 -22.99 3.22
N SER A 29 22.38 -24.22 2.72
CA SER A 29 23.68 -24.64 2.16
C SER A 29 24.03 -23.89 0.86
N TRP A 30 23.02 -23.53 0.04
CA TRP A 30 23.21 -22.67 -1.14
C TRP A 30 23.71 -21.27 -0.77
N GLU A 31 23.29 -20.75 0.38
CA GLU A 31 23.76 -19.47 0.96
C GLU A 31 25.14 -19.62 1.65
N GLY A 32 25.73 -20.82 1.65
CA GLY A 32 27.05 -21.07 2.24
C GLY A 32 27.04 -21.30 3.76
N LYS A 33 25.87 -21.55 4.37
CA LYS A 33 25.75 -21.79 5.82
C LYS A 33 26.27 -23.19 6.19
N THR A 34 26.90 -23.28 7.38
CA THR A 34 27.36 -24.55 7.98
C THR A 34 26.19 -25.29 8.63
N TYR A 35 26.33 -26.62 8.82
CA TYR A 35 25.30 -27.42 9.51
C TYR A 35 25.02 -26.94 10.94
N THR A 36 26.01 -26.42 11.63
CA THR A 36 25.86 -25.84 12.96
C THR A 36 24.94 -24.59 12.92
N ASN A 37 25.16 -23.71 11.95
CA ASN A 37 24.31 -22.52 11.77
C ASN A 37 22.89 -22.92 11.34
N ILE A 38 22.74 -23.87 10.43
CA ILE A 38 21.44 -24.39 9.99
C ILE A 38 20.68 -25.03 11.16
N ALA A 39 21.36 -25.80 12.00
CA ALA A 39 20.78 -26.45 13.17
C ALA A 39 20.26 -25.41 14.18
N SER A 40 21.05 -24.36 14.42
CA SER A 40 20.67 -23.27 15.35
C SER A 40 19.48 -22.48 14.82
N GLU A 41 19.50 -22.04 13.56
CA GLU A 41 18.43 -21.24 12.94
C GLU A 41 17.11 -22.02 12.79
N ALA A 42 17.20 -23.31 12.47
CA ALA A 42 16.03 -24.17 12.27
C ALA A 42 15.53 -24.87 13.54
N HIS A 43 16.18 -24.63 14.69
CA HIS A 43 15.86 -25.24 15.99
C HIS A 43 15.88 -26.78 15.99
N PHE A 44 16.83 -27.38 15.28
CA PHE A 44 17.08 -28.83 15.25
C PHE A 44 18.46 -29.18 15.83
N GLY A 45 18.59 -30.40 16.31
CA GLY A 45 19.92 -30.91 16.72
C GLY A 45 20.84 -31.07 15.50
N GLU A 46 22.13 -30.68 15.64
CA GLU A 46 23.12 -30.73 14.57
C GLU A 46 23.29 -32.14 13.99
N GLU A 47 23.27 -33.17 14.80
CA GLU A 47 23.36 -34.56 14.34
C GLU A 47 22.19 -34.96 13.42
N ARG A 48 20.98 -34.47 13.75
CA ARG A 48 19.80 -34.67 12.92
C ARG A 48 19.93 -33.98 11.57
N VAL A 49 20.44 -32.73 11.58
CA VAL A 49 20.70 -31.95 10.35
C VAL A 49 21.71 -32.69 9.47
N ARG A 50 22.82 -33.19 10.04
CA ARG A 50 23.85 -33.96 9.32
C ARG A 50 23.29 -35.26 8.70
N LYS A 51 22.47 -36.02 9.42
CA LYS A 51 21.83 -37.25 8.90
C LYS A 51 20.88 -36.93 7.74
N VAL A 52 20.05 -35.91 7.89
CA VAL A 52 19.11 -35.50 6.84
C VAL A 52 19.85 -34.93 5.62
N ALA A 53 20.92 -34.17 5.83
CA ALA A 53 21.79 -33.68 4.77
C ALA A 53 22.45 -34.81 3.97
N ALA A 54 22.98 -35.84 4.65
CA ALA A 54 23.59 -36.98 4.00
C ALA A 54 22.60 -37.70 3.05
N HIS A 55 21.36 -37.89 3.50
CA HIS A 55 20.30 -38.43 2.66
C HIS A 55 19.94 -37.50 1.48
N LEU A 56 19.88 -36.20 1.72
CA LEU A 56 19.60 -35.18 0.69
C LEU A 56 20.68 -35.19 -0.42
N TRP A 57 21.97 -35.29 -0.03
CA TRP A 57 23.07 -35.36 -1.00
C TRP A 57 23.05 -36.65 -1.81
N GLN A 58 22.61 -37.77 -1.22
CA GLN A 58 22.41 -39.01 -1.94
C GLN A 58 21.32 -38.86 -3.01
N VAL A 59 20.16 -38.26 -2.63
CA VAL A 59 19.05 -38.01 -3.56
C VAL A 59 19.49 -37.10 -4.71
N LEU A 60 20.26 -36.06 -4.43
CA LEU A 60 20.79 -35.14 -5.45
C LEU A 60 21.81 -35.86 -6.35
N SER A 61 22.63 -36.73 -5.78
CA SER A 61 23.59 -37.56 -6.57
C SER A 61 22.86 -38.47 -7.56
N ASP A 62 21.81 -39.11 -7.10
CA ASP A 62 20.98 -40.01 -7.96
C ASP A 62 20.24 -39.20 -9.05
N PHE A 63 19.78 -37.98 -8.73
CA PHE A 63 19.13 -37.07 -9.67
C PHE A 63 20.08 -36.55 -10.74
N CYS A 64 21.26 -36.06 -10.36
CA CYS A 64 22.26 -35.51 -11.28
C CYS A 64 23.15 -36.57 -11.93
N LYS A 65 23.11 -37.81 -11.43
CA LYS A 65 23.97 -38.93 -11.84
C LYS A 65 25.47 -38.65 -11.62
N GLU A 66 25.79 -37.85 -10.65
CA GLU A 66 27.15 -37.46 -10.24
C GLU A 66 27.24 -37.41 -8.72
N PRO A 67 28.40 -37.73 -8.10
CA PRO A 67 28.58 -37.70 -6.65
C PRO A 67 28.44 -36.24 -6.11
N ILE A 68 27.44 -35.99 -5.31
CA ILE A 68 27.15 -34.66 -4.73
C ILE A 68 27.37 -34.67 -3.21
N ASN A 69 27.99 -33.61 -2.72
CA ASN A 69 28.15 -33.30 -1.30
C ASN A 69 28.01 -31.79 -1.06
N GLN A 70 28.09 -31.37 0.21
CA GLN A 70 27.91 -29.96 0.58
C GLN A 70 28.89 -29.00 -0.13
N SER A 71 30.09 -29.47 -0.52
CA SER A 71 31.11 -28.58 -1.10
C SER A 71 30.95 -28.38 -2.61
N ASN A 72 30.39 -29.37 -3.33
CA ASN A 72 30.31 -29.34 -4.80
C ASN A 72 28.88 -29.16 -5.34
N PHE A 73 27.83 -29.30 -4.50
CA PHE A 73 26.43 -29.36 -4.97
C PHE A 73 26.01 -28.13 -5.77
N ARG A 74 26.43 -26.95 -5.33
CA ARG A 74 26.08 -25.68 -6.00
C ARG A 74 26.65 -25.66 -7.43
N GLN A 75 27.93 -25.93 -7.59
CA GLN A 75 28.57 -25.94 -8.89
C GLN A 75 28.01 -27.04 -9.79
N THR A 76 27.74 -28.22 -9.24
CA THR A 76 27.11 -29.33 -10.00
C THR A 76 25.70 -28.96 -10.44
N LEU A 77 24.88 -28.37 -9.59
CA LEU A 77 23.52 -27.91 -9.95
C LEU A 77 23.54 -26.79 -10.98
N GLU A 78 24.41 -25.77 -10.82
CA GLU A 78 24.54 -24.65 -11.77
C GLU A 78 24.91 -25.16 -13.18
N ASN A 79 25.78 -26.19 -13.27
CA ASN A 79 26.22 -26.78 -14.54
C ASN A 79 25.29 -27.88 -15.07
N HIS A 80 24.33 -28.35 -14.28
CA HIS A 80 23.44 -29.44 -14.69
C HIS A 80 22.46 -29.00 -15.78
N HIS A 81 22.52 -29.64 -16.95
CA HIS A 81 21.61 -29.40 -18.06
C HIS A 81 20.28 -30.13 -17.85
N LEU A 82 19.21 -29.40 -17.77
CA LEU A 82 17.88 -29.97 -17.64
C LEU A 82 17.46 -30.69 -18.91
N SER A 83 16.93 -31.89 -18.76
CA SER A 83 16.29 -32.62 -19.87
C SER A 83 15.09 -31.82 -20.41
N LYS A 84 14.69 -32.07 -21.67
CA LYS A 84 13.51 -31.43 -22.26
C LYS A 84 12.25 -31.64 -21.41
N ALA A 85 12.09 -32.81 -20.79
CA ALA A 85 11.00 -33.14 -19.91
C ALA A 85 11.04 -32.28 -18.61
N HIS A 86 12.24 -32.12 -18.01
CA HIS A 86 12.43 -31.29 -16.84
C HIS A 86 12.20 -29.77 -17.14
N GLN A 87 12.66 -29.30 -18.30
CA GLN A 87 12.40 -27.94 -18.77
C GLN A 87 10.89 -27.67 -18.96
N GLN A 88 10.17 -28.66 -19.50
CA GLN A 88 8.72 -28.58 -19.65
C GLN A 88 8.01 -28.53 -18.29
N LEU A 89 8.40 -29.39 -17.36
CA LEU A 89 7.88 -29.38 -15.98
C LEU A 89 8.11 -28.05 -15.26
N VAL A 90 9.32 -27.49 -15.38
CA VAL A 90 9.64 -26.16 -14.81
C VAL A 90 8.80 -25.07 -15.45
N LYS A 91 8.61 -25.10 -16.78
CA LYS A 91 7.74 -24.16 -17.50
C LYS A 91 6.28 -24.28 -17.06
N GLU A 92 5.75 -25.51 -16.98
CA GLU A 92 4.37 -25.77 -16.56
C GLU A 92 4.13 -25.37 -15.11
N PHE A 93 5.09 -25.65 -14.23
CA PHE A 93 5.00 -25.25 -12.82
C PHE A 93 5.10 -23.73 -12.67
N ASN A 94 6.02 -23.06 -13.36
CA ASN A 94 6.11 -21.61 -13.35
C ASN A 94 4.83 -20.98 -13.92
N LYS A 95 4.25 -21.57 -14.97
CA LYS A 95 2.95 -21.16 -15.50
C LYS A 95 1.82 -21.41 -14.50
N ALA A 96 1.79 -22.55 -13.83
CA ALA A 96 0.82 -22.89 -12.80
C ALA A 96 1.00 -22.05 -11.53
N ALA A 97 2.23 -21.82 -11.07
CA ALA A 97 2.54 -20.94 -9.95
C ALA A 97 2.17 -19.48 -10.25
N THR A 98 2.38 -19.03 -11.49
CA THR A 98 1.97 -17.70 -11.95
C THR A 98 0.43 -17.59 -12.02
N ALA A 99 -0.25 -18.63 -12.47
CA ALA A 99 -1.72 -18.68 -12.54
C ALA A 99 -2.39 -18.78 -11.15
N ILE A 100 -1.73 -19.41 -10.18
CA ILE A 100 -2.26 -19.59 -8.82
C ILE A 100 -2.06 -18.35 -7.93
N SER A 101 -1.15 -17.45 -8.30
CA SER A 101 -0.68 -16.34 -7.43
C SER A 101 -1.04 -14.95 -7.93
N LEU A 102 -1.91 -14.80 -8.94
CA LEU A 102 -2.35 -13.47 -9.37
C LEU A 102 -3.33 -12.87 -8.35
N GLU A 103 -2.82 -11.92 -7.57
CA GLU A 103 -3.64 -11.15 -6.64
C GLU A 103 -4.35 -10.03 -7.40
N PHE A 104 -5.69 -10.05 -7.40
CA PHE A 104 -6.45 -8.90 -7.89
C PHE A 104 -6.17 -7.67 -7.02
N PRO A 105 -5.91 -6.48 -7.60
CA PRO A 105 -5.53 -5.29 -6.85
C PRO A 105 -6.72 -4.62 -6.13
N SER A 106 -7.46 -5.37 -5.29
CA SER A 106 -8.66 -4.88 -4.60
C SER A 106 -8.36 -4.06 -3.34
N GLY A 107 -7.20 -4.26 -2.71
CA GLY A 107 -6.85 -3.67 -1.41
C GLY A 107 -5.36 -3.41 -1.24
N PRO A 108 -4.91 -3.26 0.01
CA PRO A 108 -3.49 -3.11 0.31
C PRO A 108 -2.71 -4.37 -0.08
N VAL A 109 -1.49 -4.17 -0.54
CA VAL A 109 -0.59 -5.28 -0.90
C VAL A 109 -0.10 -5.95 0.38
N SER A 110 -0.37 -7.26 0.53
CA SER A 110 0.00 -8.02 1.71
C SER A 110 1.51 -7.99 1.98
N LEU A 111 1.92 -8.26 3.23
CA LEU A 111 3.34 -8.19 3.63
C LEU A 111 4.21 -9.15 2.81
N ASN A 112 3.69 -10.34 2.54
CA ASN A 112 4.41 -11.40 1.83
C ASN A 112 4.18 -11.41 0.32
N SER A 113 3.45 -10.42 -0.21
CA SER A 113 3.18 -10.34 -1.64
C SER A 113 4.42 -9.91 -2.41
N ARG A 114 4.77 -10.66 -3.44
CA ARG A 114 5.85 -10.31 -4.37
C ARG A 114 5.55 -9.04 -5.19
N PHE A 115 4.29 -8.62 -5.23
CA PHE A 115 3.85 -7.46 -6.03
C PHE A 115 4.00 -6.13 -5.31
N TYR A 116 4.55 -6.13 -4.11
CA TYR A 116 4.88 -4.87 -3.44
C TYR A 116 6.16 -4.27 -4.02
N ILE A 117 6.08 -3.02 -4.45
CA ILE A 117 7.24 -2.24 -4.89
C ILE A 117 7.60 -1.25 -3.79
N PRO A 118 8.79 -1.39 -3.17
CA PRO A 118 9.29 -0.42 -2.19
C PRO A 118 9.46 0.96 -2.80
N ARG A 119 9.17 1.99 -2.02
CA ARG A 119 9.32 3.39 -2.43
C ARG A 119 10.45 4.07 -1.68
N LEU A 120 11.67 3.64 -1.96
CA LEU A 120 12.85 4.27 -1.41
C LEU A 120 13.04 5.69 -1.99
N PRO A 121 13.48 6.69 -1.19
CA PRO A 121 13.82 6.62 0.25
C PRO A 121 12.63 6.84 1.21
N ILE A 122 11.39 6.95 0.72
CA ILE A 122 10.20 7.34 1.50
C ILE A 122 9.94 6.39 2.67
N GLU A 123 10.07 5.08 2.44
CA GLU A 123 9.84 4.08 3.48
C GLU A 123 10.91 4.16 4.58
N GLU A 124 12.16 4.37 4.20
CA GLU A 124 13.26 4.53 5.14
C GLU A 124 13.10 5.77 6.01
N LEU A 125 12.65 6.89 5.41
CA LEU A 125 12.32 8.11 6.16
C LEU A 125 11.18 7.87 7.15
N ALA A 126 10.14 7.15 6.74
CA ALA A 126 9.03 6.81 7.62
C ALA A 126 9.45 5.89 8.78
N TYR A 127 10.33 4.90 8.51
CA TYR A 127 10.85 4.01 9.53
C TYR A 127 11.78 4.73 10.50
N ALA A 128 12.62 5.64 10.01
CA ALA A 128 13.50 6.46 10.85
C ALA A 128 12.68 7.37 11.77
N GLU A 129 11.71 8.09 11.22
CA GLU A 129 10.84 8.99 12.01
C GLU A 129 10.02 8.20 13.06
N MET A 130 9.52 7.01 12.71
CA MET A 130 8.76 6.18 13.65
C MET A 130 9.61 5.74 14.87
N ALA A 131 10.93 5.72 14.73
CA ALA A 131 11.83 5.40 15.85
C ALA A 131 12.08 6.61 16.79
N GLU A 132 11.77 7.83 16.35
CA GLU A 132 11.95 9.04 17.14
C GLU A 132 10.85 9.16 18.21
N PRO A 133 11.20 9.43 19.49
CA PRO A 133 10.23 9.53 20.57
C PRO A 133 9.15 10.57 20.33
N GLY A 134 7.87 10.20 20.46
CA GLY A 134 6.74 11.10 20.27
C GLY A 134 6.55 11.60 18.85
N SER A 135 7.02 10.84 17.87
CA SER A 135 6.97 11.18 16.45
C SER A 135 5.55 11.31 15.89
N VAL A 136 5.43 12.12 14.86
CA VAL A 136 4.19 12.25 14.07
C VAL A 136 4.52 12.12 12.59
N ILE A 137 3.89 11.17 11.91
CA ILE A 137 4.04 10.94 10.47
C ILE A 137 2.71 11.27 9.78
N CYS A 138 2.75 12.09 8.75
CA CYS A 138 1.58 12.49 7.96
C CYS A 138 1.66 11.89 6.55
N ILE A 139 0.97 10.76 6.30
CA ILE A 139 0.97 10.09 4.99
C ILE A 139 -0.14 10.66 4.12
N LYS A 140 0.25 11.33 3.04
CA LYS A 140 -0.62 12.02 2.11
C LYS A 140 -0.47 11.46 0.69
N ALA A 141 -1.58 11.08 0.07
CA ALA A 141 -1.65 10.77 -1.37
C ALA A 141 -3.09 10.62 -1.83
N PRO A 142 -3.40 10.78 -3.11
CA PRO A 142 -4.70 10.42 -3.69
C PRO A 142 -5.11 8.97 -3.37
N LYS A 143 -6.38 8.64 -3.57
CA LYS A 143 -6.85 7.25 -3.43
C LYS A 143 -6.08 6.31 -4.35
N LYS A 144 -5.90 5.05 -3.92
CA LYS A 144 -5.22 3.99 -4.69
C LYS A 144 -3.72 4.21 -4.95
N MET A 145 -3.07 5.14 -4.27
CA MET A 145 -1.63 5.40 -4.38
C MET A 145 -0.75 4.53 -3.45
N GLY A 146 -1.35 3.62 -2.67
CA GLY A 146 -0.62 2.65 -1.86
C GLY A 146 -0.42 3.03 -0.39
N LYS A 147 -1.14 4.05 0.14
CA LYS A 147 -1.09 4.44 1.56
C LYS A 147 -1.25 3.26 2.51
N SER A 148 -2.32 2.48 2.36
CA SER A 148 -2.60 1.33 3.23
C SER A 148 -1.54 0.23 3.15
N SER A 149 -0.88 0.07 1.98
CA SER A 149 0.23 -0.87 1.83
C SER A 149 1.48 -0.43 2.58
N LEU A 150 1.74 0.87 2.64
CA LEU A 150 2.82 1.45 3.46
C LEU A 150 2.51 1.31 4.94
N ILE A 151 1.27 1.60 5.36
CA ILE A 151 0.83 1.44 6.77
C ILE A 151 1.06 0.01 7.25
N LEU A 152 0.68 -1.01 6.47
CA LEU A 152 0.92 -2.41 6.85
C LEU A 152 2.39 -2.69 7.16
N ARG A 153 3.32 -2.10 6.41
CA ARG A 153 4.76 -2.26 6.60
C ARG A 153 5.28 -1.48 7.80
N LEU A 154 4.79 -0.26 7.99
CA LEU A 154 5.08 0.51 9.21
C LEU A 154 4.65 -0.25 10.47
N LEU A 155 3.43 -0.79 10.47
CA LEU A 155 2.91 -1.57 11.60
C LEU A 155 3.70 -2.87 11.82
N ALA A 156 4.04 -3.58 10.74
CA ALA A 156 4.89 -4.78 10.85
C ALA A 156 6.28 -4.45 11.42
N ARG A 157 6.87 -3.34 10.99
CA ARG A 157 8.14 -2.85 11.51
C ARG A 157 8.03 -2.46 12.99
N ALA A 158 7.00 -1.71 13.38
CA ALA A 158 6.74 -1.35 14.77
C ALA A 158 6.58 -2.58 15.65
N ASN A 159 5.78 -3.56 15.24
CA ASN A 159 5.59 -4.81 15.96
C ASN A 159 6.90 -5.60 16.13
N SER A 160 7.76 -5.64 15.09
CA SER A 160 9.07 -6.29 15.17
C SER A 160 10.03 -5.62 16.16
N GLN A 161 9.80 -4.34 16.48
CA GLN A 161 10.53 -3.57 17.48
C GLN A 161 9.90 -3.63 18.88
N GLY A 162 8.82 -4.40 19.04
CA GLY A 162 8.11 -4.56 20.30
C GLY A 162 7.13 -3.42 20.63
N PHE A 163 6.82 -2.54 19.68
CA PHE A 163 5.83 -1.49 19.89
C PHE A 163 4.41 -2.09 19.86
N ARG A 164 3.52 -1.54 20.66
CA ARG A 164 2.09 -1.80 20.51
C ARG A 164 1.56 -1.01 19.33
N THR A 165 0.63 -1.59 18.57
CA THR A 165 0.06 -0.93 17.39
C THR A 165 -1.46 -0.91 17.47
N VAL A 166 -2.05 0.24 17.16
CA VAL A 166 -3.50 0.45 17.05
C VAL A 166 -3.79 1.16 15.75
N THR A 167 -4.80 0.71 15.04
CA THR A 167 -5.31 1.41 13.84
C THR A 167 -6.76 1.80 14.10
N LEU A 168 -7.04 3.08 14.07
CA LEU A 168 -8.38 3.63 14.16
C LEU A 168 -8.79 4.14 12.78
N ASP A 169 -9.88 3.61 12.24
CA ASP A 169 -10.46 4.03 10.97
C ASP A 169 -11.72 4.88 11.23
N PHE A 170 -11.65 6.14 10.83
CA PHE A 170 -12.76 7.07 11.04
C PHE A 170 -13.98 6.79 10.18
N GLN A 171 -13.86 5.96 9.13
CA GLN A 171 -15.02 5.48 8.36
C GLN A 171 -15.95 4.59 9.20
N GLN A 172 -15.46 4.00 10.29
CA GLN A 172 -16.26 3.18 11.19
C GLN A 172 -17.11 4.00 12.17
N ALA A 173 -16.89 5.31 12.23
CA ALA A 173 -17.66 6.19 13.11
C ALA A 173 -19.00 6.56 12.47
N ASP A 174 -20.10 6.29 13.19
CA ASP A 174 -21.42 6.74 12.80
C ASP A 174 -21.51 8.27 12.79
N LYS A 175 -22.35 8.85 11.93
CA LYS A 175 -22.58 10.30 11.89
C LYS A 175 -22.92 10.90 13.25
N ALA A 176 -23.59 10.15 14.11
CA ALA A 176 -23.93 10.57 15.47
C ALA A 176 -22.72 10.79 16.37
N VAL A 177 -21.56 10.19 16.06
CA VAL A 177 -20.29 10.40 16.78
C VAL A 177 -19.78 11.82 16.55
N PHE A 178 -19.99 12.36 15.36
CA PHE A 178 -19.56 13.71 14.98
C PHE A 178 -20.56 14.81 15.38
N ALA A 179 -21.57 14.49 16.21
CA ALA A 179 -22.56 15.49 16.65
C ALA A 179 -21.94 16.62 17.49
N ASN A 180 -20.93 16.30 18.30
CA ASN A 180 -20.13 17.26 19.07
C ASN A 180 -18.76 16.68 19.43
N LEU A 181 -17.86 17.55 19.86
CA LEU A 181 -16.48 17.20 20.20
C LEU A 181 -16.39 16.20 21.36
N ASP A 182 -17.23 16.33 22.38
CA ASP A 182 -17.22 15.43 23.56
C ASP A 182 -17.51 13.99 23.12
N LYS A 183 -18.57 13.80 22.38
CA LYS A 183 -18.99 12.49 21.89
C LYS A 183 -17.92 11.87 20.98
N PHE A 184 -17.32 12.67 20.12
CA PHE A 184 -16.24 12.24 19.24
C PHE A 184 -15.00 11.79 20.01
N LEU A 185 -14.52 12.61 20.97
CA LEU A 185 -13.32 12.26 21.74
C LEU A 185 -13.55 11.08 22.70
N ARG A 186 -14.77 10.92 23.24
CA ARG A 186 -15.12 9.73 24.03
C ARG A 186 -15.14 8.47 23.16
N TRP A 187 -15.71 8.53 21.96
CA TRP A 187 -15.67 7.44 20.99
C TRP A 187 -14.23 7.10 20.62
N PHE A 188 -13.41 8.09 20.35
CA PHE A 188 -11.99 7.96 20.03
C PHE A 188 -11.24 7.22 21.15
N CYS A 189 -11.35 7.67 22.39
CA CYS A 189 -10.70 7.02 23.54
C CYS A 189 -11.19 5.59 23.78
N ALA A 190 -12.51 5.36 23.67
CA ALA A 190 -13.10 4.03 23.88
C ALA A 190 -12.58 3.01 22.86
N ASN A 191 -12.49 3.41 21.57
CA ASN A 191 -12.00 2.50 20.53
C ASN A 191 -10.51 2.22 20.67
N VAL A 192 -9.68 3.22 20.98
CA VAL A 192 -8.26 3.00 21.27
C VAL A 192 -8.07 2.05 22.45
N SER A 193 -8.89 2.21 23.53
CA SER A 193 -8.84 1.28 24.67
C SER A 193 -9.12 -0.16 24.25
N ARG A 194 -10.19 -0.39 23.46
CA ARG A 194 -10.58 -1.73 22.99
C ARG A 194 -9.51 -2.38 22.11
N GLU A 195 -8.95 -1.62 21.19
CA GLU A 195 -7.85 -2.10 20.34
C GLU A 195 -6.60 -2.47 21.16
N LEU A 196 -6.35 -1.78 22.25
CA LEU A 196 -5.30 -2.11 23.22
C LEU A 196 -5.68 -3.27 24.15
N GLN A 197 -6.91 -3.80 24.05
CA GLN A 197 -7.46 -4.82 24.95
C GLN A 197 -7.58 -4.32 26.40
N LEU A 198 -7.80 -3.02 26.58
CA LEU A 198 -8.05 -2.41 27.88
C LEU A 198 -9.56 -2.13 28.02
N GLU A 199 -10.10 -2.29 29.26
CA GLU A 199 -11.48 -1.93 29.55
C GLU A 199 -11.66 -0.39 29.45
N PRO A 200 -12.61 0.15 28.68
CA PRO A 200 -12.84 1.59 28.63
C PRO A 200 -13.30 2.17 29.97
N LYS A 201 -12.49 3.03 30.59
CA LYS A 201 -12.76 3.70 31.88
C LYS A 201 -12.98 5.17 31.73
N LEU A 202 -13.77 5.59 30.73
CA LEU A 202 -13.93 6.99 30.37
C LEU A 202 -14.44 7.84 31.53
N ASN A 203 -15.42 7.36 32.28
CA ASN A 203 -16.05 8.13 33.36
C ASN A 203 -15.08 8.41 34.54
N ASP A 204 -14.05 7.58 34.72
CA ASP A 204 -13.07 7.75 35.81
C ASP A 204 -12.10 8.91 35.52
N TYR A 205 -11.93 9.26 34.25
CA TYR A 205 -10.95 10.25 33.77
C TYR A 205 -11.59 11.46 33.07
N TRP A 206 -12.92 11.44 32.89
CA TRP A 206 -13.63 12.52 32.19
C TRP A 206 -14.23 13.51 33.15
N ASN A 207 -13.83 14.77 33.02
CA ASN A 207 -14.35 15.88 33.84
C ASN A 207 -14.91 16.96 32.94
N GLU A 208 -16.20 17.25 33.07
CA GLU A 208 -16.91 18.26 32.29
C GLU A 208 -16.34 19.65 32.48
N ASP A 209 -15.94 19.99 33.72
CA ASP A 209 -15.38 21.31 34.06
C ASP A 209 -14.03 21.59 33.38
N MET A 210 -13.28 20.55 33.02
CA MET A 210 -12.00 20.65 32.32
C MET A 210 -12.16 20.68 30.80
N GLY A 211 -13.30 20.30 30.29
CA GLY A 211 -13.59 20.15 28.87
C GLY A 211 -12.97 18.89 28.21
N SER A 212 -13.51 18.53 27.06
CA SER A 212 -13.28 17.23 26.42
C SER A 212 -11.85 17.01 25.98
N LYS A 213 -11.13 18.02 25.48
CA LYS A 213 -9.72 17.86 25.06
C LYS A 213 -8.78 17.58 26.21
N VAL A 214 -8.99 18.24 27.33
CA VAL A 214 -8.20 18.04 28.54
C VAL A 214 -8.50 16.66 29.12
N SER A 215 -9.76 16.27 29.21
CA SER A 215 -10.18 14.94 29.67
C SER A 215 -9.61 13.83 28.78
N CYS A 216 -9.66 14.00 27.46
CA CYS A 216 -9.03 13.09 26.50
C CYS A 216 -7.51 12.96 26.73
N SER A 217 -6.81 14.10 26.94
CA SER A 217 -5.37 14.08 27.22
C SER A 217 -5.03 13.39 28.54
N ILE A 218 -5.84 13.62 29.59
CA ILE A 218 -5.69 12.93 30.88
C ILE A 218 -5.90 11.43 30.71
N TYR A 219 -6.93 11.02 29.98
CA TYR A 219 -7.22 9.62 29.70
C TYR A 219 -6.06 8.93 28.96
N PHE A 220 -5.51 9.55 27.92
CA PHE A 220 -4.32 9.04 27.24
C PHE A 220 -3.12 8.94 28.17
N GLN A 221 -2.81 10.03 28.88
CA GLN A 221 -1.62 10.10 29.72
C GLN A 221 -1.69 9.14 30.91
N GLN A 222 -2.76 9.21 31.70
CA GLN A 222 -2.85 8.53 32.99
C GLN A 222 -3.40 7.12 32.91
N TYR A 223 -4.10 6.78 31.83
CA TYR A 223 -4.66 5.44 31.64
C TYR A 223 -3.99 4.69 30.49
N LEU A 224 -4.14 5.14 29.24
CA LEU A 224 -3.69 4.35 28.11
C LEU A 224 -2.16 4.18 28.09
N LEU A 225 -1.40 5.27 28.08
CA LEU A 225 0.05 5.24 27.98
C LEU A 225 0.73 4.72 29.25
N SER A 226 0.11 4.95 30.42
CA SER A 226 0.61 4.43 31.71
C SER A 226 0.41 2.92 31.86
N ALA A 227 -0.62 2.35 31.20
CA ALA A 227 -0.85 0.91 31.20
C ALA A 227 0.10 0.13 30.27
N LEU A 228 0.82 0.84 29.38
CA LEU A 228 1.71 0.22 28.41
C LEU A 228 3.16 0.27 28.88
N GLU A 229 3.85 -0.88 28.82
CA GLU A 229 5.29 -0.98 29.05
C GLU A 229 6.11 -0.52 27.84
N SER A 230 5.57 -0.68 26.63
CA SER A 230 6.22 -0.34 25.36
C SER A 230 5.56 0.85 24.66
N PRO A 231 6.22 1.51 23.71
CA PRO A 231 5.64 2.58 22.90
C PRO A 231 4.41 2.12 22.12
N LEU A 232 3.52 3.07 21.84
CA LEU A 232 2.29 2.89 21.06
C LEU A 232 2.40 3.60 19.71
N VAL A 233 2.25 2.88 18.62
CA VAL A 233 1.99 3.45 17.28
C VAL A 233 0.49 3.48 17.06
N LEU A 234 -0.08 4.68 17.06
CA LEU A 234 -1.50 4.92 16.80
C LEU A 234 -1.67 5.47 15.38
N VAL A 235 -2.23 4.64 14.51
CA VAL A 235 -2.58 5.02 13.13
C VAL A 235 -4.00 5.56 13.11
N LEU A 236 -4.16 6.79 12.64
CA LEU A 236 -5.44 7.43 12.36
C LEU A 236 -5.68 7.36 10.86
N ASN A 237 -6.50 6.39 10.43
CA ASN A 237 -6.77 6.14 9.02
C ASN A 237 -8.00 6.93 8.55
N ASP A 238 -7.96 7.38 7.29
CA ASP A 238 -9.02 8.14 6.64
C ASP A 238 -9.48 9.37 7.45
N VAL A 239 -8.49 10.17 7.92
CA VAL A 239 -8.74 11.42 8.67
C VAL A 239 -9.60 12.40 7.88
N ASP A 240 -9.68 12.24 6.57
CA ASP A 240 -10.57 13.01 5.66
C ASP A 240 -12.02 13.04 6.13
N TRP A 241 -12.53 11.96 6.72
CA TRP A 241 -13.89 11.89 7.27
C TRP A 241 -14.15 12.89 8.38
N VAL A 242 -13.12 13.16 9.20
CA VAL A 242 -13.23 14.17 10.27
C VAL A 242 -13.29 15.58 9.69
N PHE A 243 -12.64 15.80 8.53
CA PHE A 243 -12.59 17.12 7.88
C PHE A 243 -13.94 17.60 7.33
N GLU A 244 -14.89 16.69 7.11
CA GLU A 244 -16.27 17.08 6.82
C GLU A 244 -16.93 17.88 8.00
N TYR A 245 -16.41 17.69 9.21
CA TYR A 245 -16.85 18.34 10.45
C TYR A 245 -15.79 19.33 10.94
N GLN A 246 -15.74 20.50 10.33
CA GLN A 246 -14.63 21.48 10.47
C GLN A 246 -14.27 21.83 11.92
N GLU A 247 -15.28 21.97 12.81
CA GLU A 247 -15.05 22.29 14.23
C GLU A 247 -14.31 21.13 14.92
N ILE A 248 -14.78 19.90 14.73
CA ILE A 248 -14.17 18.70 15.31
C ILE A 248 -12.77 18.48 14.74
N ALA A 249 -12.60 18.68 13.43
CA ALA A 249 -11.31 18.56 12.75
C ALA A 249 -10.27 19.53 13.35
N GLY A 250 -10.62 20.80 13.49
CA GLY A 250 -9.74 21.81 14.07
C GLY A 250 -9.31 21.47 15.50
N GLU A 251 -10.27 20.98 16.31
CA GLU A 251 -10.01 20.60 17.69
C GLU A 251 -9.17 19.33 17.82
N LEU A 252 -9.42 18.32 17.00
CA LEU A 252 -8.59 17.09 16.95
C LEU A 252 -7.14 17.42 16.56
N LEU A 253 -6.96 18.23 15.54
CA LEU A 253 -5.62 18.60 15.07
C LEU A 253 -4.87 19.45 16.08
N SER A 254 -5.57 20.37 16.77
CA SER A 254 -5.03 21.11 17.90
C SER A 254 -4.60 20.19 19.04
N LEU A 255 -5.38 19.15 19.33
CA LEU A 255 -5.08 18.17 20.36
C LEU A 255 -3.82 17.36 20.01
N ILE A 256 -3.73 16.85 18.78
CA ILE A 256 -2.56 16.12 18.27
C ILE A 256 -1.30 16.98 18.34
N ARG A 257 -1.38 18.26 17.94
CA ARG A 257 -0.27 19.21 18.07
C ARG A 257 0.19 19.34 19.52
N THR A 258 -0.75 19.51 20.43
CA THR A 258 -0.46 19.63 21.88
C THR A 258 0.27 18.37 22.39
N TRP A 259 -0.13 17.19 21.97
CA TRP A 259 0.53 15.93 22.37
C TRP A 259 1.94 15.82 21.82
N HIS A 260 2.15 16.17 20.55
CA HIS A 260 3.48 16.19 19.95
C HIS A 260 4.42 17.20 20.61
N GLU A 261 3.91 18.40 20.96
CA GLU A 261 4.70 19.41 21.68
C GLU A 261 5.03 18.95 23.11
N ARG A 262 4.10 18.28 23.80
CA ARG A 262 4.34 17.71 25.12
C ARG A 262 5.38 16.60 25.10
N ALA A 263 5.49 15.82 24.05
CA ALA A 263 6.50 14.76 23.92
C ALA A 263 7.94 15.30 24.00
N LYS A 264 8.16 16.59 23.69
CA LYS A 264 9.47 17.23 23.78
C LYS A 264 9.98 17.40 25.22
N GLY A 265 9.08 17.39 26.21
CA GLY A 265 9.44 17.64 27.60
C GLY A 265 8.85 16.68 28.63
N VAL A 266 7.94 15.80 28.23
CA VAL A 266 7.21 14.90 29.13
C VAL A 266 7.34 13.46 28.64
N GLU A 267 8.09 12.65 29.37
CA GLU A 267 8.50 11.30 28.98
C GLU A 267 7.33 10.38 28.58
N ILE A 268 6.21 10.41 29.29
CA ILE A 268 5.07 9.54 28.99
C ILE A 268 4.51 9.78 27.57
N TRP A 269 4.55 11.03 27.08
CA TRP A 269 4.10 11.36 25.73
C TRP A 269 5.09 10.93 24.65
N GLN A 270 6.35 10.65 25.00
CA GLN A 270 7.34 10.10 24.08
C GLN A 270 7.00 8.66 23.64
N LYS A 271 6.17 7.96 24.43
CA LYS A 271 5.65 6.65 24.05
C LYS A 271 4.62 6.67 22.94
N LEU A 272 4.00 7.84 22.62
CA LEU A 272 2.95 7.94 21.62
C LEU A 272 3.52 8.38 20.27
N HIS A 273 3.51 7.45 19.31
CA HIS A 273 3.85 7.71 17.91
C HIS A 273 2.56 7.78 17.12
N LEU A 274 2.35 8.84 16.35
CA LEU A 274 1.14 9.07 15.60
C LEU A 274 1.40 8.94 14.09
N VAL A 275 0.51 8.24 13.39
CA VAL A 275 0.51 8.15 11.93
C VAL A 275 -0.85 8.64 11.42
N LEU A 276 -0.89 9.81 10.82
CA LEU A 276 -2.10 10.38 10.23
C LEU A 276 -2.13 10.03 8.74
N VAL A 277 -3.24 9.44 8.29
CA VAL A 277 -3.39 9.00 6.91
C VAL A 277 -4.62 9.66 6.30
N TYR A 278 -4.40 10.37 5.21
CA TYR A 278 -5.47 11.08 4.53
C TYR A 278 -5.24 11.11 3.01
N SER A 279 -6.34 11.22 2.28
CA SER A 279 -6.31 11.59 0.89
C SER A 279 -6.26 13.11 0.81
N THR A 280 -5.83 13.63 -0.31
CA THR A 280 -5.70 15.07 -0.42
C THR A 280 -7.02 15.78 -0.76
N GLU A 281 -8.10 15.04 -0.92
CA GLU A 281 -9.35 15.52 -1.54
C GLU A 281 -10.10 16.62 -0.75
N ILE A 282 -9.84 16.77 0.55
CA ILE A 282 -10.68 17.60 1.43
C ILE A 282 -9.96 18.82 2.04
N LEU A 283 -8.65 18.92 1.88
CA LEU A 283 -7.81 19.94 2.53
C LEU A 283 -8.12 21.39 2.20
N VAL A 284 -8.85 21.63 1.14
CA VAL A 284 -9.20 22.99 0.69
C VAL A 284 -10.19 23.68 1.61
N SER A 285 -10.94 22.94 2.41
CA SER A 285 -11.95 23.50 3.33
C SER A 285 -11.39 24.02 4.67
N ILE A 286 -10.16 23.61 5.05
CA ILE A 286 -9.52 24.08 6.28
C ILE A 286 -8.75 25.36 5.98
N LYS A 287 -9.04 26.44 6.73
CA LYS A 287 -8.28 27.69 6.60
C LYS A 287 -6.78 27.40 6.70
N LEU A 288 -6.01 27.89 5.74
CA LEU A 288 -4.55 27.69 5.63
C LEU A 288 -3.78 27.98 6.93
N THR A 289 -4.32 28.85 7.80
CA THR A 289 -3.76 29.19 9.12
C THR A 289 -3.95 28.09 10.17
N GLN A 290 -4.83 27.12 9.91
CA GLN A 290 -5.11 25.97 10.79
C GLN A 290 -4.64 24.65 10.17
N SER A 291 -3.79 24.72 9.13
CA SER A 291 -3.27 23.52 8.47
C SER A 291 -2.66 22.57 9.50
N PRO A 292 -3.16 21.32 9.60
CA PRO A 292 -2.65 20.31 10.51
C PRO A 292 -1.26 19.86 10.15
N PHE A 293 -0.81 20.20 8.95
CA PHE A 293 0.30 19.58 8.23
C PHE A 293 1.66 20.20 8.50
N ASN A 294 1.73 21.14 9.44
CA ASN A 294 2.98 21.64 9.99
C ASN A 294 3.45 20.85 11.22
N ILE A 295 2.84 19.67 11.47
CA ILE A 295 3.19 18.80 12.61
C ILE A 295 3.80 17.53 12.05
N GLY A 296 5.02 17.20 12.52
CA GLY A 296 5.67 15.95 12.17
C GLY A 296 6.20 15.86 10.73
N LEU A 297 6.53 14.66 10.30
CA LEU A 297 7.12 14.37 8.99
C LEU A 297 6.02 14.21 7.92
N PRO A 298 5.95 15.09 6.91
CA PRO A 298 5.04 14.90 5.79
C PRO A 298 5.60 13.87 4.80
N ILE A 299 4.84 12.83 4.52
CA ILE A 299 5.14 11.79 3.53
C ILE A 299 4.14 11.88 2.39
N ASN A 300 4.61 12.26 1.23
CA ASN A 300 3.85 12.22 -0.02
C ASN A 300 4.22 10.97 -0.81
N LEU A 301 3.23 10.20 -1.26
CA LEU A 301 3.47 9.04 -2.11
C LEU A 301 3.37 9.45 -3.58
N PRO A 302 4.49 9.49 -4.33
CA PRO A 302 4.47 9.78 -5.76
C PRO A 302 3.93 8.59 -6.57
N PRO A 303 3.59 8.78 -7.85
CA PRO A 303 3.42 7.69 -8.81
C PRO A 303 4.67 6.80 -8.90
N PHE A 304 4.53 5.60 -9.43
CA PHE A 304 5.68 4.74 -9.75
C PHE A 304 6.57 5.36 -10.81
N THR A 305 7.88 5.19 -10.67
CA THR A 305 8.84 5.49 -11.73
C THR A 305 8.80 4.40 -12.81
N LYS A 306 9.45 4.65 -13.95
CA LYS A 306 9.58 3.67 -15.04
C LYS A 306 10.24 2.37 -14.54
N GLU A 307 11.30 2.49 -13.76
CA GLU A 307 12.04 1.37 -13.19
C GLU A 307 11.17 0.55 -12.24
N GLN A 308 10.34 1.21 -11.44
CA GLN A 308 9.38 0.54 -10.55
C GLN A 308 8.28 -0.19 -11.33
N VAL A 309 7.83 0.37 -12.44
CA VAL A 309 6.87 -0.28 -13.34
C VAL A 309 7.51 -1.51 -14.01
N GLN A 310 8.78 -1.40 -14.46
CA GLN A 310 9.53 -2.52 -15.02
C GLN A 310 9.78 -3.65 -13.99
N ASP A 311 10.18 -3.30 -12.75
CA ASP A 311 10.32 -4.27 -11.66
C ASP A 311 8.98 -5.00 -11.40
N LEU A 312 7.88 -4.24 -11.35
CA LEU A 312 6.55 -4.84 -11.15
C LEU A 312 6.13 -5.73 -12.34
N ALA A 313 6.45 -5.34 -13.58
CA ALA A 313 6.22 -6.16 -14.77
C ALA A 313 6.97 -7.50 -14.68
N GLN A 314 8.26 -7.46 -14.33
CA GLN A 314 9.07 -8.64 -14.11
C GLN A 314 8.48 -9.57 -13.04
N ARG A 315 8.00 -9.01 -11.95
CA ARG A 315 7.31 -9.77 -10.87
C ARG A 315 6.01 -10.42 -11.35
N HIS A 316 5.37 -9.88 -12.38
CA HIS A 316 4.22 -10.49 -13.05
C HIS A 316 4.62 -11.48 -14.17
N GLY A 317 5.92 -11.65 -14.46
CA GLY A 317 6.41 -12.53 -15.50
C GLY A 317 6.41 -11.91 -16.91
N LEU A 318 6.30 -10.58 -17.00
CA LEU A 318 6.40 -9.82 -18.24
C LEU A 318 7.86 -9.37 -18.47
N ASP A 319 8.38 -9.56 -19.67
CA ASP A 319 9.72 -9.07 -20.05
C ASP A 319 9.62 -7.68 -20.66
N TRP A 320 9.71 -6.67 -19.81
CA TRP A 320 9.69 -5.25 -20.18
C TRP A 320 11.05 -4.56 -19.96
N THR A 321 12.12 -5.32 -20.16
CA THR A 321 13.48 -4.84 -19.92
C THR A 321 13.92 -3.72 -20.86
N ASP A 322 13.39 -3.66 -22.11
CA ASP A 322 13.67 -2.58 -23.06
C ASP A 322 12.95 -1.26 -22.70
N GLY A 323 11.98 -1.32 -21.81
CA GLY A 323 11.27 -0.17 -21.24
C GLY A 323 10.20 0.48 -22.13
N LYS A 324 10.00 0.03 -23.37
CA LYS A 324 9.03 0.63 -24.29
C LYS A 324 7.59 0.41 -23.83
N ASP A 325 7.27 -0.81 -23.42
CA ASP A 325 5.95 -1.14 -22.92
C ASP A 325 5.64 -0.44 -21.60
N ALA A 326 6.66 -0.28 -20.73
CA ALA A 326 6.53 0.49 -19.50
C ALA A 326 6.23 1.98 -19.80
N GLU A 327 6.93 2.57 -20.77
CA GLU A 327 6.67 3.95 -21.22
C GLU A 327 5.27 4.11 -21.79
N SER A 328 4.84 3.17 -22.65
CA SER A 328 3.50 3.19 -23.26
C SER A 328 2.40 3.09 -22.20
N LEU A 329 2.54 2.18 -21.23
CA LEU A 329 1.59 2.08 -20.11
C LEU A 329 1.62 3.34 -19.23
N MET A 330 2.79 3.86 -18.89
CA MET A 330 2.91 5.07 -18.06
C MET A 330 2.37 6.31 -18.75
N ALA A 331 2.56 6.48 -20.05
CA ALA A 331 1.95 7.56 -20.83
C ALA A 331 0.41 7.53 -20.69
N MET A 332 -0.18 6.34 -20.67
CA MET A 332 -1.62 6.17 -20.51
C MET A 332 -2.10 6.39 -19.06
N VAL A 333 -1.44 5.79 -18.06
CA VAL A 333 -1.98 5.74 -16.68
C VAL A 333 -1.17 6.56 -15.65
N GLY A 334 -0.12 7.26 -16.07
CA GLY A 334 0.65 8.18 -15.22
C GLY A 334 1.43 7.52 -14.08
N GLY A 335 1.70 6.21 -14.13
CA GLY A 335 2.40 5.49 -13.06
C GLY A 335 1.57 5.27 -11.78
N ASN A 336 0.26 5.46 -11.80
CA ASN A 336 -0.59 5.16 -10.65
C ASN A 336 -0.50 3.67 -10.29
N PRO A 337 -0.10 3.31 -9.03
CA PRO A 337 0.15 1.91 -8.64
C PRO A 337 -1.01 0.96 -8.86
N TYR A 338 -2.24 1.43 -8.61
CA TYR A 338 -3.44 0.62 -8.81
C TYR A 338 -3.71 0.38 -10.29
N LEU A 339 -3.62 1.43 -11.12
CA LEU A 339 -3.87 1.33 -12.56
C LEU A 339 -2.81 0.44 -13.23
N VAL A 340 -1.54 0.59 -12.86
CA VAL A 340 -0.44 -0.26 -13.34
C VAL A 340 -0.67 -1.73 -12.95
N ARG A 341 -1.00 -2.00 -11.68
CA ARG A 341 -1.27 -3.39 -11.24
C ARG A 341 -2.49 -4.00 -11.92
N LEU A 342 -3.54 -3.21 -12.14
CA LEU A 342 -4.74 -3.68 -12.82
C LEU A 342 -4.44 -4.05 -14.28
N ALA A 343 -3.61 -3.24 -14.98
CA ALA A 343 -3.14 -3.58 -16.31
C ALA A 343 -2.38 -4.91 -16.31
N PHE A 344 -1.42 -5.09 -15.41
CA PHE A 344 -0.64 -6.33 -15.33
C PHE A 344 -1.49 -7.55 -14.99
N TYR A 345 -2.47 -7.40 -14.10
CA TYR A 345 -3.41 -8.47 -13.79
C TYR A 345 -4.17 -8.96 -15.04
N HIS A 346 -4.58 -8.03 -15.91
CA HIS A 346 -5.29 -8.36 -17.14
C HIS A 346 -4.37 -8.87 -18.25
N LEU A 347 -3.13 -8.37 -18.35
CA LEU A 347 -2.15 -8.83 -19.35
C LEU A 347 -1.66 -10.27 -19.09
N VAL A 348 -1.49 -10.65 -17.80
CA VAL A 348 -0.85 -11.97 -17.47
C VAL A 348 -1.87 -13.07 -17.32
N GLY A 349 -3.15 -12.75 -17.13
CA GLY A 349 -3.85 -13.93 -16.80
C GLY A 349 -5.32 -13.95 -16.82
N LYS A 350 -6.23 -13.91 -16.62
CA LYS A 350 -7.65 -14.24 -16.48
C LYS A 350 -8.60 -13.23 -17.15
N GLY A 351 -8.03 -12.19 -17.75
CA GLY A 351 -8.81 -11.16 -18.42
C GLY A 351 -8.98 -11.38 -19.93
N GLY A 352 -8.37 -12.41 -20.50
CA GLY A 352 -8.54 -12.78 -21.90
C GLY A 352 -7.76 -11.95 -22.93
N LEU A 353 -6.86 -11.06 -22.48
CA LEU A 353 -5.99 -10.26 -23.37
C LEU A 353 -4.52 -10.73 -23.22
N GLU A 354 -4.27 -12.05 -23.33
CA GLU A 354 -2.92 -12.59 -23.13
C GLU A 354 -1.87 -11.82 -23.95
N GLY A 355 -1.16 -10.89 -23.27
CA GLY A 355 0.06 -10.31 -23.79
C GLY A 355 -0.08 -9.09 -24.70
N ASP A 356 -1.25 -8.67 -25.11
CA ASP A 356 -1.42 -7.52 -26.03
C ASP A 356 -1.66 -6.21 -25.29
N LEU A 357 -0.55 -5.52 -24.97
CA LEU A 357 -0.60 -4.19 -24.33
C LEU A 357 -1.30 -3.17 -25.23
N GLU A 358 -1.06 -3.20 -26.55
CA GLU A 358 -1.63 -2.21 -27.45
C GLU A 358 -3.16 -2.32 -27.49
N GLN A 359 -3.69 -3.53 -27.59
CA GLN A 359 -5.13 -3.80 -27.54
C GLN A 359 -5.72 -3.36 -26.19
N LEU A 360 -5.04 -3.65 -25.07
CA LEU A 360 -5.48 -3.21 -23.76
C LEU A 360 -5.55 -1.68 -23.69
N LEU A 361 -4.50 -0.97 -24.11
CA LEU A 361 -4.45 0.49 -24.07
C LEU A 361 -5.54 1.15 -24.94
N GLN A 362 -5.84 0.59 -26.11
CA GLN A 362 -6.93 1.07 -26.97
C GLN A 362 -8.31 0.96 -26.32
N GLN A 363 -8.52 -0.07 -25.49
CA GLN A 363 -9.81 -0.30 -24.82
C GLN A 363 -9.96 0.48 -23.50
N THR A 364 -8.86 0.94 -22.88
CA THR A 364 -8.89 1.56 -21.54
C THR A 364 -9.81 2.76 -21.40
N PRO A 365 -9.97 3.68 -22.37
CA PRO A 365 -10.83 4.85 -22.19
C PRO A 365 -12.32 4.58 -22.50
N THR A 366 -12.72 3.32 -22.66
CA THR A 366 -14.10 2.96 -23.01
C THR A 366 -14.91 2.49 -21.79
N LYS A 367 -16.26 2.36 -21.96
CA LYS A 367 -17.16 1.80 -20.93
C LYS A 367 -16.88 0.32 -20.61
N THR A 368 -16.26 -0.40 -21.53
CA THR A 368 -15.87 -1.80 -21.36
C THR A 368 -14.40 -1.96 -20.94
N GLY A 369 -13.67 -0.85 -20.85
CA GLY A 369 -12.27 -0.83 -20.43
C GLY A 369 -12.08 -1.21 -18.97
N ILE A 370 -10.93 -1.80 -18.66
CA ILE A 370 -10.59 -2.32 -17.32
C ILE A 370 -10.64 -1.26 -16.20
N TYR A 371 -10.57 0.02 -16.54
CA TYR A 371 -10.57 1.13 -15.58
C TYR A 371 -11.95 1.78 -15.40
N HIS A 372 -12.97 1.33 -16.13
CA HIS A 372 -14.28 1.99 -16.15
C HIS A 372 -14.88 2.19 -14.75
N GLU A 373 -14.91 1.14 -13.91
CA GLU A 373 -15.50 1.22 -12.57
C GLU A 373 -14.74 2.20 -11.65
N TYR A 374 -13.42 2.27 -11.79
CA TYR A 374 -12.60 3.23 -11.06
C TYR A 374 -12.88 4.67 -11.53
N LEU A 375 -12.94 4.90 -12.83
CA LEU A 375 -13.16 6.23 -13.41
C LEU A 375 -14.59 6.75 -13.21
N ARG A 376 -15.57 5.84 -13.21
CA ARG A 376 -16.97 6.17 -12.96
C ARG A 376 -17.21 6.87 -11.64
N GLN A 377 -16.46 6.51 -10.58
CA GLN A 377 -16.56 7.15 -9.28
C GLN A 377 -16.24 8.65 -9.35
N PHE A 378 -15.23 9.02 -10.13
CA PHE A 378 -14.88 10.43 -10.33
C PHE A 378 -15.95 11.17 -11.17
N VAL A 379 -16.55 10.53 -12.17
CA VAL A 379 -17.64 11.14 -12.93
C VAL A 379 -18.79 11.52 -12.01
N LEU A 380 -19.16 10.65 -11.07
CA LEU A 380 -20.21 10.93 -10.10
C LEU A 380 -19.81 12.09 -9.17
N ALA A 381 -18.61 12.05 -8.60
CA ALA A 381 -18.12 13.10 -7.71
C ALA A 381 -18.01 14.49 -8.38
N LEU A 382 -17.61 14.53 -9.66
CA LEU A 382 -17.53 15.77 -10.43
C LEU A 382 -18.91 16.30 -10.82
N ARG A 383 -19.89 15.42 -11.05
CA ARG A 383 -21.29 15.82 -11.29
C ARG A 383 -21.95 16.45 -10.07
N ASP A 384 -21.65 15.94 -8.88
CA ASP A 384 -22.16 16.47 -7.63
C ASP A 384 -21.56 17.85 -7.29
N GLN A 385 -20.52 18.29 -8.00
CA GLN A 385 -19.80 19.55 -7.82
C GLN A 385 -19.56 20.21 -9.19
N PRO A 386 -20.56 20.93 -9.75
CA PRO A 386 -20.51 21.46 -11.13
C PRO A 386 -19.29 22.33 -11.41
N ASP A 387 -18.94 23.26 -10.51
CA ASP A 387 -17.77 24.14 -10.69
C ASP A 387 -16.47 23.37 -10.82
N LEU A 388 -16.32 22.26 -10.05
CA LEU A 388 -15.17 21.39 -10.11
C LEU A 388 -15.16 20.57 -11.40
N GLY A 389 -16.33 20.13 -11.85
CA GLY A 389 -16.53 19.43 -13.12
C GLY A 389 -16.16 20.30 -14.32
N ASP A 390 -16.63 21.54 -14.33
CA ASP A 390 -16.35 22.51 -15.40
C ASP A 390 -14.85 22.88 -15.43
N ALA A 391 -14.24 23.14 -14.29
CA ALA A 391 -12.79 23.37 -14.20
C ALA A 391 -11.98 22.18 -14.71
N PHE A 392 -12.37 20.96 -14.37
CA PHE A 392 -11.71 19.77 -14.90
C PHE A 392 -11.93 19.58 -16.39
N TYR A 393 -13.13 19.92 -16.89
CA TYR A 393 -13.44 19.89 -18.32
C TYR A 393 -12.54 20.85 -19.11
N GLU A 394 -12.22 22.04 -18.59
CA GLU A 394 -11.25 22.96 -19.19
C GLU A 394 -9.85 22.29 -19.27
N VAL A 395 -9.39 21.67 -18.17
CA VAL A 395 -8.07 21.03 -18.12
C VAL A 395 -7.93 19.91 -19.14
N ILE A 396 -8.92 19.01 -19.24
CA ILE A 396 -8.82 17.87 -20.18
C ILE A 396 -8.93 18.28 -21.65
N ASN A 397 -9.53 19.44 -21.95
CA ASN A 397 -9.66 19.94 -23.31
C ASN A 397 -8.53 20.87 -23.74
N ALA A 398 -7.74 21.37 -22.81
CA ALA A 398 -6.58 22.18 -23.12
C ALA A 398 -5.54 21.38 -23.92
N THR A 399 -4.93 22.03 -24.92
CA THR A 399 -3.86 21.42 -25.73
C THR A 399 -2.56 21.27 -24.95
N ASN A 400 -2.24 22.25 -24.08
CA ASN A 400 -1.04 22.25 -23.25
C ASN A 400 -1.44 22.26 -21.77
N TYR A 401 -1.40 23.44 -21.14
CA TYR A 401 -1.83 23.67 -19.77
C TYR A 401 -2.90 24.75 -19.73
N VAL A 402 -3.66 24.75 -18.66
CA VAL A 402 -4.62 25.82 -18.36
C VAL A 402 -4.46 26.31 -16.93
N LYS A 403 -4.84 27.55 -16.68
CA LYS A 403 -4.91 28.12 -15.34
C LYS A 403 -6.37 28.14 -14.92
N ILE A 404 -6.68 27.43 -13.88
CA ILE A 404 -8.01 27.41 -13.27
C ILE A 404 -7.94 28.04 -11.87
N GLU A 405 -9.09 28.28 -11.25
CA GLU A 405 -9.17 28.84 -9.91
C GLU A 405 -8.37 27.97 -8.92
N PRO A 406 -7.48 28.58 -8.07
CA PRO A 406 -6.55 27.83 -7.24
C PRO A 406 -7.19 26.81 -6.31
N ALA A 407 -8.37 27.12 -5.73
CA ALA A 407 -9.06 26.18 -4.85
C ALA A 407 -9.53 24.93 -5.61
N LEU A 408 -10.04 25.11 -6.84
CA LEU A 408 -10.44 24.00 -7.71
C LEU A 408 -9.24 23.21 -8.19
N ALA A 409 -8.13 23.89 -8.52
CA ALA A 409 -6.87 23.24 -8.92
C ALA A 409 -6.33 22.33 -7.80
N TYR A 410 -6.23 22.84 -6.58
CA TYR A 410 -5.80 22.03 -5.44
C TYR A 410 -6.72 20.85 -5.17
N LYS A 411 -8.04 21.04 -5.33
CA LYS A 411 -9.01 19.96 -5.13
C LYS A 411 -8.86 18.88 -6.20
N LEU A 412 -8.75 19.22 -7.47
CA LEU A 412 -8.52 18.27 -8.57
C LEU A 412 -7.17 17.56 -8.43
N GLN A 413 -6.09 18.28 -8.06
CA GLN A 413 -4.80 17.68 -7.76
C GLN A 413 -4.90 16.68 -6.61
N SER A 414 -5.65 17.02 -5.59
CA SER A 414 -5.86 16.18 -4.43
C SER A 414 -6.64 14.90 -4.75
N MET A 415 -7.54 14.96 -5.70
CA MET A 415 -8.20 13.77 -6.26
C MET A 415 -7.25 12.94 -7.14
N GLY A 416 -6.09 13.48 -7.51
CA GLY A 416 -5.14 12.83 -8.43
C GLY A 416 -5.56 12.93 -9.90
N LEU A 417 -6.47 13.86 -10.24
CA LEU A 417 -6.98 14.03 -11.59
C LEU A 417 -6.09 14.94 -12.45
N ILE A 418 -5.37 15.86 -11.82
CA ILE A 418 -4.46 16.79 -12.50
C ILE A 418 -3.07 16.80 -11.87
N ASN A 419 -2.08 17.17 -12.66
CA ASN A 419 -0.79 17.64 -12.20
C ASN A 419 -0.83 19.18 -12.14
N LEU A 420 -0.20 19.75 -11.11
CA LEU A 420 -0.12 21.17 -10.89
C LEU A 420 1.36 21.60 -10.78
N GLU A 421 1.82 22.43 -11.70
CA GLU A 421 3.15 23.03 -11.71
C GLU A 421 3.02 24.54 -11.61
N GLY A 422 3.20 25.07 -10.41
CA GLY A 422 2.86 26.46 -10.10
C GLY A 422 1.35 26.69 -10.27
N ASP A 423 0.96 27.50 -11.25
CA ASP A 423 -0.45 27.77 -11.60
C ASP A 423 -0.93 27.02 -12.86
N ARG A 424 -0.09 26.12 -13.40
CA ARG A 424 -0.34 25.37 -14.63
C ARG A 424 -0.94 24.00 -14.31
N SER A 425 -2.17 23.78 -14.76
CA SER A 425 -2.90 22.53 -14.60
C SER A 425 -2.85 21.72 -15.89
N THR A 426 -2.52 20.42 -15.76
CA THR A 426 -2.56 19.42 -16.84
C THR A 426 -3.25 18.16 -16.33
N PRO A 427 -3.91 17.34 -17.18
CA PRO A 427 -4.42 16.05 -16.75
C PRO A 427 -3.30 15.18 -16.17
N ALA A 428 -3.57 14.44 -15.11
CA ALA A 428 -2.56 13.60 -14.46
C ALA A 428 -2.07 12.44 -15.35
N CYS A 429 -2.88 12.02 -16.32
CA CYS A 429 -2.52 11.03 -17.34
C CYS A 429 -3.45 11.10 -18.55
N GLU A 430 -3.04 10.46 -19.67
CA GLU A 430 -3.81 10.47 -20.90
C GLU A 430 -5.14 9.70 -20.77
N LEU A 431 -5.20 8.65 -19.96
CA LEU A 431 -6.45 7.92 -19.67
C LEU A 431 -7.55 8.88 -19.18
N TYR A 432 -7.21 9.81 -18.28
CA TYR A 432 -8.18 10.77 -17.76
C TYR A 432 -8.62 11.74 -18.84
N ARG A 433 -7.70 12.24 -19.67
CA ARG A 433 -8.04 13.09 -20.81
C ARG A 433 -9.02 12.41 -21.76
N LEU A 434 -8.72 11.18 -22.18
CA LEU A 434 -9.52 10.43 -23.16
C LEU A 434 -10.88 10.02 -22.59
N TYR A 435 -10.90 9.48 -21.36
CA TYR A 435 -12.14 9.00 -20.75
C TYR A 435 -13.10 10.16 -20.44
N PHE A 436 -12.63 11.19 -19.73
CA PHE A 436 -13.52 12.25 -19.27
C PHE A 436 -14.01 13.16 -20.40
N ARG A 437 -13.27 13.31 -21.49
CA ARG A 437 -13.80 13.96 -22.70
C ARG A 437 -15.08 13.30 -23.25
N GLN A 438 -15.19 11.99 -23.09
CA GLN A 438 -16.36 11.24 -23.57
C GLN A 438 -17.54 11.27 -22.59
N TYR A 439 -17.26 11.29 -21.29
CA TYR A 439 -18.26 11.03 -20.24
C TYR A 439 -18.54 12.21 -19.31
N LEU A 440 -17.71 13.25 -19.32
CA LEU A 440 -17.95 14.49 -18.59
C LEU A 440 -18.47 15.54 -19.59
N LYS A 441 -19.63 16.11 -19.31
CA LYS A 441 -20.23 17.23 -20.08
C LYS A 441 -20.23 18.46 -19.18
N THR A 442 -20.20 19.66 -19.78
CA THR A 442 -20.32 20.92 -19.03
C THR A 442 -21.71 21.08 -18.42
N SER A 443 -21.82 21.90 -17.37
CA SER A 443 -23.08 22.21 -16.68
C SER A 443 -24.15 22.78 -17.64
N GLU A 444 -23.75 23.53 -18.63
CA GLU A 444 -24.66 24.04 -19.68
C GLU A 444 -25.32 22.93 -20.52
N ASN A 445 -24.63 21.82 -20.73
CA ASN A 445 -25.15 20.67 -21.49
C ASN A 445 -26.00 19.71 -20.61
N PHE A 446 -26.02 19.88 -19.28
CA PHE A 446 -26.86 19.08 -18.38
C PHE A 446 -28.34 19.50 -18.44
N ASN A 447 -28.63 20.78 -18.70
CA ASN A 447 -30.01 21.31 -18.78
C ASN A 447 -30.72 20.99 -20.07
N SER A 448 -30.04 20.49 -21.10
CA SER A 448 -30.60 20.27 -22.45
C SER A 448 -30.89 18.81 -22.83
N GLY A 449 -30.70 17.84 -21.96
CA GLY A 449 -30.87 16.42 -22.30
C GLY A 449 -31.61 15.62 -21.24
N CYS A 450 -32.77 15.05 -21.60
CA CYS A 450 -33.45 13.99 -20.85
C CYS A 450 -32.53 12.80 -20.57
N PHE A 451 -32.00 12.67 -19.32
CA PHE A 451 -31.04 11.66 -18.93
C PHE A 451 -31.67 10.46 -18.20
N ASN A 452 -32.85 9.96 -18.64
CA ASN A 452 -33.46 8.77 -18.04
C ASN A 452 -33.24 7.45 -18.81
N CYS A 453 -32.47 7.42 -19.92
CA CYS A 453 -32.40 6.24 -20.79
C CYS A 453 -31.05 5.50 -20.85
N GLU A 454 -29.94 5.98 -20.24
CA GLU A 454 -28.63 5.35 -20.45
C GLU A 454 -27.97 4.73 -19.21
N LEU A 455 -28.67 4.61 -18.09
CA LEU A 455 -28.15 3.98 -16.86
C LEU A 455 -29.02 2.78 -16.39
N ARG A 456 -29.54 1.97 -17.35
CA ARG A 456 -30.03 0.62 -17.05
C ARG A 456 -29.06 -0.43 -17.54
#